data_c5482c8cebf5989bdb5f76de19f69d07
#
_entry.id   c5482c8cebf5989bdb5f76de19f69d07
#
_cell.length_a   1.000
_cell.length_b   1.000
_cell.length_c   1.000
_cell.angle_alpha   90.00
_cell.angle_beta   90.00
_cell.angle_gamma   90.00
#
_symmetry.space_group_name_H-M   'P 1'
#
loop_
_entity.id
_entity.type
_entity.pdbx_description
1 polymer ?
#
loop_
_entity_poly.entity_id
_entity_poly.type
_entity_poly.pdbx_seq_one_letter_code
_entity_poly.pdbx_strand_id
1 'polypeptide(L)'
;WVTGSSISLKSAAEMKAWRSSRRYIVSSPYQTRAYRTADATGLRDAVTDLVNGNIVEAVEGKGSVSNGRILIKLPDGRTGYAPIADLTPVDVWADQNFNPEKILDIAYSMEGTPYLWGGTSIKSLDCSGLAKVSYLANGIILMRDASQQALTGKRIEAKDWRKCEAGDLLFFGNAKTGKVTHVAIYDNNGHYVHSSGRVKRNSVDPDDPSYLTTPFLHAVRISGSEETPGITRARNHPWYFNLKP
;
A
#
# COMPACT_ATOMS: atom_id res chain seq x y z
N TRP A 1 -12.89 -2.87 15.65
CA TRP A 1 -12.86 -1.91 16.74
C TRP A 1 -11.56 -1.11 16.69
N VAL A 2 -11.64 0.20 16.85
CA VAL A 2 -10.50 1.13 16.98
C VAL A 2 -10.71 2.01 18.20
N THR A 3 -9.62 2.48 18.80
CA THR A 3 -9.72 3.43 19.90
C THR A 3 -10.09 4.83 19.39
N GLY A 4 -10.85 5.60 20.15
CA GLY A 4 -11.24 6.96 19.76
C GLY A 4 -10.05 7.88 19.49
N SER A 5 -8.92 7.64 20.16
CA SER A 5 -7.66 8.37 19.94
C SER A 5 -6.98 8.07 18.59
N SER A 6 -7.39 6.97 17.92
CA SER A 6 -6.81 6.55 16.63
C SER A 6 -7.57 7.08 15.42
N ILE A 7 -8.67 7.82 15.63
CA ILE A 7 -9.52 8.33 14.56
C ILE A 7 -9.84 9.82 14.77
N SER A 8 -10.15 10.49 13.67
CA SER A 8 -10.71 11.85 13.67
C SER A 8 -12.07 11.81 13.00
N LEU A 9 -13.12 12.10 13.77
CA LEU A 9 -14.48 12.12 13.24
C LEU A 9 -14.66 13.32 12.29
N LYS A 10 -15.27 13.06 11.13
CA LYS A 10 -15.57 14.08 10.12
C LYS A 10 -17.00 13.95 9.66
N SER A 11 -17.65 15.08 9.46
CA SER A 11 -18.96 15.15 8.81
C SER A 11 -18.85 14.85 7.30
N ALA A 12 -19.97 14.51 6.68
CA ALA A 12 -20.03 14.34 5.23
C ALA A 12 -19.58 15.60 4.45
N ALA A 13 -19.90 16.78 4.98
CA ALA A 13 -19.49 18.06 4.40
C ALA A 13 -17.96 18.26 4.46
N GLU A 14 -17.33 17.97 5.61
CA GLU A 14 -15.87 18.02 5.78
C GLU A 14 -15.18 17.01 4.86
N MET A 15 -15.71 15.79 4.73
CA MET A 15 -15.17 14.79 3.81
C MET A 15 -15.31 15.21 2.35
N LYS A 16 -16.41 15.87 1.97
CA LYS A 16 -16.58 16.42 0.63
C LYS A 16 -15.57 17.53 0.35
N ALA A 17 -15.38 18.45 1.30
CA ALA A 17 -14.39 19.52 1.22
C ALA A 17 -12.97 18.94 1.09
N TRP A 18 -12.61 17.97 1.96
CA TRP A 18 -11.31 17.31 1.94
C TRP A 18 -11.03 16.60 0.59
N ARG A 19 -12.04 15.96 -0.02
CA ARG A 19 -11.88 15.35 -1.35
C ARG A 19 -11.63 16.37 -2.47
N SER A 20 -12.05 17.62 -2.28
CA SER A 20 -11.84 18.73 -3.22
C SER A 20 -10.60 19.56 -2.91
N SER A 21 -9.94 19.34 -1.76
CA SER A 21 -8.75 20.10 -1.38
C SER A 21 -7.51 19.59 -2.11
N ARG A 22 -6.44 20.40 -2.09
CA ARG A 22 -5.13 19.99 -2.59
C ARG A 22 -4.50 18.99 -1.64
N ARG A 23 -4.28 17.77 -2.09
CA ARG A 23 -3.78 16.68 -1.27
C ARG A 23 -2.58 16.00 -1.89
N TYR A 24 -1.79 15.40 -1.03
CA TYR A 24 -0.63 14.59 -1.40
C TYR A 24 -0.71 13.24 -0.73
N ILE A 25 -0.21 12.20 -1.41
CA ILE A 25 0.09 10.92 -0.81
C ILE A 25 1.58 10.86 -0.49
N VAL A 26 1.93 10.29 0.65
CA VAL A 26 3.31 9.97 0.98
C VAL A 26 3.79 8.85 0.09
N SER A 27 4.74 9.14 -0.77
CA SER A 27 5.33 8.22 -1.76
C SER A 27 6.75 7.78 -1.39
N SER A 28 7.33 8.31 -0.32
CA SER A 28 8.58 7.78 0.24
C SER A 28 8.44 6.29 0.55
N PRO A 29 9.39 5.43 0.13
CA PRO A 29 9.32 3.98 0.36
C PRO A 29 9.34 3.62 1.86
N TYR A 30 9.98 4.44 2.67
CA TYR A 30 10.04 4.25 4.11
C TYR A 30 9.06 5.16 4.85
N GLN A 31 9.55 5.96 5.76
CA GLN A 31 8.80 6.96 6.48
C GLN A 31 9.41 8.35 6.25
N THR A 32 8.57 9.35 6.30
CA THR A 32 8.97 10.74 6.38
C THR A 32 8.39 11.39 7.64
N ARG A 33 8.66 12.67 7.88
CA ARG A 33 8.15 13.39 9.04
C ARG A 33 7.65 14.76 8.66
N ALA A 34 6.60 15.19 9.35
CA ALA A 34 6.20 16.58 9.37
C ALA A 34 6.84 17.28 10.60
N TYR A 35 7.38 18.46 10.40
CA TYR A 35 8.10 19.25 11.39
C TYR A 35 7.37 20.56 11.73
N ARG A 36 7.60 21.11 12.92
CA ARG A 36 6.96 22.36 13.37
C ARG A 36 7.31 23.57 12.50
N THR A 37 8.56 23.61 12.00
CA THR A 37 9.04 24.67 11.12
C THR A 37 9.70 24.08 9.88
N ALA A 38 9.83 24.87 8.82
CA ALA A 38 10.37 24.40 7.53
C ALA A 38 11.88 24.12 7.56
N ASP A 39 12.61 24.64 8.54
CA ASP A 39 14.05 24.48 8.75
C ASP A 39 14.40 23.43 9.80
N ALA A 40 13.41 22.96 10.58
CA ALA A 40 13.66 21.98 11.63
C ALA A 40 14.16 20.63 11.08
N THR A 41 15.18 20.06 11.75
CA THR A 41 15.78 18.74 11.40
C THR A 41 15.79 17.77 12.58
N GLY A 42 15.59 18.27 13.80
CA GLY A 42 15.64 17.48 15.02
C GLY A 42 14.36 16.67 15.25
N LEU A 43 14.49 15.47 15.81
CA LEU A 43 13.34 14.61 16.14
C LEU A 43 12.39 15.27 17.16
N ARG A 44 12.90 16.16 18.01
CA ARG A 44 12.10 16.91 19.00
C ARG A 44 11.15 17.92 18.36
N ASP A 45 11.44 18.32 17.12
CA ASP A 45 10.59 19.24 16.33
C ASP A 45 9.63 18.51 15.40
N ALA A 46 9.65 17.19 15.40
CA ALA A 46 8.71 16.40 14.64
C ALA A 46 7.30 16.50 15.26
N VAL A 47 6.32 16.82 14.42
CA VAL A 47 4.89 16.82 14.76
C VAL A 47 4.34 15.41 14.70
N THR A 48 4.73 14.68 13.67
CA THR A 48 4.37 13.27 13.44
C THR A 48 5.31 12.62 12.44
N ASP A 49 5.36 11.31 12.45
CA ASP A 49 5.86 10.52 11.31
C ASP A 49 4.71 10.21 10.34
N LEU A 50 5.09 9.96 9.10
CA LEU A 50 4.21 9.62 7.98
C LEU A 50 4.81 8.43 7.24
N VAL A 51 3.98 7.49 6.84
CA VAL A 51 4.39 6.29 6.11
C VAL A 51 3.81 6.28 4.70
N ASN A 52 4.40 5.48 3.82
CA ASN A 52 3.89 5.30 2.45
C ASN A 52 2.38 5.02 2.47
N GLY A 53 1.64 5.71 1.59
CA GLY A 53 0.19 5.60 1.47
C GLY A 53 -0.62 6.54 2.37
N ASN A 54 0.01 7.29 3.31
CA ASN A 54 -0.71 8.33 4.05
C ASN A 54 -1.09 9.48 3.12
N ILE A 55 -2.34 9.94 3.20
CA ILE A 55 -2.81 11.12 2.45
C ILE A 55 -2.91 12.30 3.40
N VAL A 56 -2.30 13.41 3.00
CA VAL A 56 -2.26 14.67 3.75
C VAL A 56 -2.83 15.82 2.93
N GLU A 57 -3.44 16.80 3.58
CA GLU A 57 -4.00 18.01 2.97
C GLU A 57 -2.93 19.11 2.97
N ALA A 58 -2.74 19.78 1.83
CA ALA A 58 -1.88 20.96 1.79
C ALA A 58 -2.56 22.17 2.42
N VAL A 59 -1.83 22.93 3.22
CA VAL A 59 -2.26 24.25 3.67
C VAL A 59 -1.85 25.27 2.59
N GLU A 60 -2.80 26.05 2.12
CA GLU A 60 -2.56 27.10 1.13
C GLU A 60 -2.22 28.44 1.80
N GLY A 61 -1.50 29.30 1.09
CA GLY A 61 -1.18 30.64 1.52
C GLY A 61 0.32 30.96 1.52
N LYS A 62 0.62 32.21 1.89
CA LYS A 62 2.01 32.72 1.98
C LYS A 62 2.78 31.95 3.05
N GLY A 63 3.95 31.42 2.69
CA GLY A 63 4.80 30.65 3.59
C GLY A 63 4.45 29.17 3.70
N SER A 64 3.44 28.69 2.97
CA SER A 64 3.08 27.25 2.95
C SER A 64 4.15 26.36 2.28
N VAL A 65 5.04 26.93 1.49
CA VAL A 65 6.19 26.26 0.90
C VAL A 65 7.46 27.00 1.30
N SER A 66 8.41 26.30 1.93
CA SER A 66 9.69 26.84 2.35
C SER A 66 10.72 25.73 2.49
N ASN A 67 11.97 25.97 2.14
CA ASN A 67 13.11 25.05 2.29
C ASN A 67 12.84 23.63 1.75
N GLY A 68 12.20 23.52 0.56
CA GLY A 68 11.87 22.22 -0.04
C GLY A 68 10.76 21.44 0.70
N ARG A 69 10.04 22.09 1.61
CA ARG A 69 8.94 21.51 2.37
C ARG A 69 7.63 22.25 2.12
N ILE A 70 6.53 21.54 2.29
CA ILE A 70 5.17 22.08 2.21
C ILE A 70 4.46 21.92 3.55
N LEU A 71 3.72 22.94 3.95
CA LEU A 71 2.87 22.90 5.13
C LEU A 71 1.66 22.01 4.85
N ILE A 72 1.50 20.98 5.65
CA ILE A 72 0.39 20.04 5.57
C ILE A 72 -0.47 20.10 6.83
N LYS A 73 -1.72 19.68 6.67
CA LYS A 73 -2.69 19.51 7.74
C LYS A 73 -3.01 18.04 7.94
N LEU A 74 -2.97 17.60 9.18
CA LEU A 74 -3.28 16.25 9.62
C LEU A 74 -4.79 16.12 9.93
N PRO A 75 -5.35 14.89 9.96
CA PRO A 75 -6.77 14.68 10.25
C PRO A 75 -7.24 15.25 11.58
N ASP A 76 -6.36 15.32 12.59
CA ASP A 76 -6.62 15.87 13.93
C ASP A 76 -6.50 17.39 14.00
N GLY A 77 -6.20 18.07 12.89
CA GLY A 77 -6.07 19.51 12.78
C GLY A 77 -4.66 20.06 13.04
N ARG A 78 -3.71 19.26 13.55
CA ARG A 78 -2.31 19.68 13.63
C ARG A 78 -1.75 19.97 12.25
N THR A 79 -0.76 20.86 12.20
CA THR A 79 -0.03 21.18 10.95
C THR A 79 1.46 20.94 11.12
N GLY A 80 2.16 20.71 10.02
CA GLY A 80 3.61 20.57 10.00
C GLY A 80 4.16 20.61 8.58
N TYR A 81 5.45 20.89 8.45
CA TYR A 81 6.16 20.96 7.16
C TYR A 81 6.72 19.58 6.81
N ALA A 82 6.25 19.01 5.70
CA ALA A 82 6.74 17.74 5.16
C ALA A 82 7.61 17.97 3.92
N PRO A 83 8.66 17.16 3.67
CA PRO A 83 9.49 17.27 2.47
C PRO A 83 8.65 17.03 1.21
N ILE A 84 8.72 17.94 0.24
CA ILE A 84 7.99 17.81 -1.03
C ILE A 84 8.47 16.59 -1.82
N ALA A 85 9.77 16.26 -1.72
CA ALA A 85 10.36 15.10 -2.39
C ALA A 85 9.74 13.75 -1.97
N ASP A 86 9.13 13.69 -0.77
CA ASP A 86 8.48 12.50 -0.23
C ASP A 86 6.97 12.42 -0.55
N LEU A 87 6.47 13.38 -1.32
CA LEU A 87 5.05 13.57 -1.56
C LEU A 87 4.71 13.56 -3.06
N THR A 88 3.67 12.84 -3.41
CA THR A 88 3.11 12.86 -4.77
C THR A 88 1.69 13.45 -4.74
N PRO A 89 1.31 14.37 -5.66
CA PRO A 89 -0.06 14.84 -5.76
C PRO A 89 -1.04 13.65 -5.90
N VAL A 90 -2.15 13.70 -5.14
CA VAL A 90 -3.12 12.58 -5.10
C VAL A 90 -3.68 12.27 -6.49
N ASP A 91 -3.86 13.29 -7.34
CA ASP A 91 -4.32 13.07 -8.71
C ASP A 91 -3.30 12.31 -9.56
N VAL A 92 -2.02 12.64 -9.45
CA VAL A 92 -0.93 11.94 -10.16
C VAL A 92 -0.81 10.50 -9.70
N TRP A 93 -0.91 10.26 -8.39
CA TRP A 93 -0.89 8.91 -7.84
C TRP A 93 -2.09 8.08 -8.30
N ALA A 94 -3.30 8.65 -8.29
CA ALA A 94 -4.52 7.93 -8.62
C ALA A 94 -4.66 7.58 -10.12
N ASP A 95 -3.97 8.32 -10.99
CA ASP A 95 -4.02 8.14 -12.44
C ASP A 95 -2.89 7.26 -12.99
N GLN A 96 -2.08 6.66 -12.11
CA GLN A 96 -1.00 5.76 -12.54
C GLN A 96 -1.57 4.52 -13.26
N ASN A 97 -0.88 4.10 -14.32
CA ASN A 97 -1.12 2.79 -14.94
C ASN A 97 -0.55 1.68 -14.06
N PHE A 98 -1.10 0.47 -14.22
CA PHE A 98 -0.52 -0.72 -13.59
C PHE A 98 0.97 -0.83 -13.96
N ASN A 99 1.82 -0.94 -12.95
CA ASN A 99 3.26 -1.09 -13.12
C ASN A 99 3.80 -2.09 -12.10
N PRO A 100 4.09 -3.33 -12.51
CA PRO A 100 4.56 -4.37 -11.61
C PRO A 100 5.92 -4.06 -11.00
N GLU A 101 6.81 -3.35 -11.71
CA GLU A 101 8.12 -2.96 -11.17
C GLU A 101 7.96 -2.04 -9.98
N LYS A 102 7.11 -1.01 -10.07
CA LYS A 102 6.83 -0.13 -8.92
C LYS A 102 6.20 -0.87 -7.74
N ILE A 103 5.31 -1.83 -8.00
CA ILE A 103 4.70 -2.67 -6.95
C ILE A 103 5.77 -3.47 -6.23
N LEU A 104 6.69 -4.09 -6.99
CA LEU A 104 7.79 -4.87 -6.47
C LEU A 104 8.84 -4.00 -5.75
N ASP A 105 9.17 -2.83 -6.29
CA ASP A 105 10.10 -1.89 -5.64
C ASP A 105 9.62 -1.50 -4.24
N ILE A 106 8.32 -1.22 -4.10
CA ILE A 106 7.74 -0.95 -2.78
C ILE A 106 7.78 -2.20 -1.88
N ALA A 107 7.45 -3.37 -2.40
CA ALA A 107 7.51 -4.61 -1.62
C ALA A 107 8.95 -4.89 -1.14
N TYR A 108 9.94 -4.73 -2.00
CA TYR A 108 11.35 -4.92 -1.67
C TYR A 108 11.91 -3.86 -0.73
N SER A 109 11.46 -2.60 -0.84
CA SER A 109 11.86 -1.56 0.10
C SER A 109 11.48 -1.89 1.55
N MET A 110 10.51 -2.79 1.75
CA MET A 110 10.05 -3.26 3.06
C MET A 110 10.74 -4.56 3.52
N GLU A 111 11.74 -5.08 2.78
CA GLU A 111 12.45 -6.31 3.15
C GLU A 111 13.05 -6.19 4.56
N GLY A 112 12.89 -7.23 5.38
CA GLY A 112 13.29 -7.23 6.80
C GLY A 112 12.23 -6.69 7.77
N THR A 113 11.19 -5.98 7.31
CA THR A 113 10.10 -5.49 8.19
C THR A 113 9.44 -6.65 8.92
N PRO A 114 9.29 -6.57 10.27
CA PRO A 114 8.68 -7.64 11.06
C PRO A 114 7.24 -7.92 10.66
N TYR A 115 6.86 -9.19 10.75
CA TYR A 115 5.46 -9.61 10.63
C TYR A 115 4.66 -9.22 11.89
N LEU A 116 3.53 -8.58 11.66
CA LEU A 116 2.50 -8.40 12.69
C LEU A 116 1.14 -8.61 12.03
N TRP A 117 0.34 -9.52 12.59
CA TRP A 117 -1.03 -9.75 12.11
C TRP A 117 -1.86 -8.46 12.17
N GLY A 118 -2.48 -8.07 11.06
CA GLY A 118 -3.17 -6.79 10.91
C GLY A 118 -2.28 -5.63 10.42
N GLY A 119 -0.96 -5.82 10.33
CA GLY A 119 -0.01 -4.78 9.91
C GLY A 119 -0.17 -4.38 8.45
N THR A 120 -0.12 -3.06 8.17
CA THR A 120 -0.27 -2.45 6.84
C THR A 120 0.64 -1.25 6.63
N SER A 121 1.83 -1.26 7.21
CA SER A 121 2.82 -0.17 7.02
C SER A 121 4.24 -0.71 7.17
N ILE A 122 5.23 0.10 6.78
CA ILE A 122 6.66 -0.21 6.96
C ILE A 122 7.03 -0.54 8.42
N LYS A 123 6.21 -0.20 9.38
CA LYS A 123 6.47 -0.50 10.81
C LYS A 123 6.19 -1.96 11.15
N SER A 124 5.22 -2.56 10.47
CA SER A 124 4.90 -3.98 10.54
C SER A 124 3.90 -4.35 9.45
N LEU A 125 3.99 -5.57 8.93
CA LEU A 125 3.16 -6.05 7.83
C LEU A 125 2.71 -7.48 8.10
N ASP A 126 1.44 -7.79 7.81
CA ASP A 126 1.06 -9.17 7.50
C ASP A 126 1.17 -9.44 5.98
N CYS A 127 0.90 -10.66 5.55
CA CYS A 127 1.07 -11.06 4.16
C CYS A 127 0.19 -10.27 3.20
N SER A 128 -1.10 -10.13 3.50
CA SER A 128 -2.05 -9.37 2.68
C SER A 128 -1.88 -7.86 2.83
N GLY A 129 -1.37 -7.41 3.97
CA GLY A 129 -0.98 -6.02 4.20
C GLY A 129 0.18 -5.58 3.32
N LEU A 130 1.20 -6.44 3.15
CA LEU A 130 2.29 -6.19 2.19
C LEU A 130 1.74 -6.03 0.77
N ALA A 131 0.91 -6.97 0.29
CA ALA A 131 0.26 -6.86 -1.01
C ALA A 131 -0.53 -5.54 -1.13
N LYS A 132 -1.39 -5.25 -0.13
CA LYS A 132 -2.18 -4.01 -0.12
C LYS A 132 -1.35 -2.74 -0.23
N VAL A 133 -0.30 -2.60 0.56
CA VAL A 133 0.54 -1.38 0.58
C VAL A 133 1.30 -1.24 -0.73
N SER A 134 1.85 -2.33 -1.27
CA SER A 134 2.58 -2.32 -2.53
C SER A 134 1.69 -1.90 -3.72
N TYR A 135 0.47 -2.44 -3.78
CA TYR A 135 -0.49 -2.08 -4.81
C TYR A 135 -1.06 -0.67 -4.63
N LEU A 136 -1.30 -0.24 -3.38
CA LEU A 136 -1.77 1.12 -3.08
C LEU A 136 -0.77 2.17 -3.56
N ALA A 137 0.53 1.93 -3.43
CA ALA A 137 1.56 2.82 -3.97
C ALA A 137 1.45 3.02 -5.48
N ASN A 138 0.84 2.08 -6.19
CA ASN A 138 0.53 2.16 -7.63
C ASN A 138 -0.94 2.55 -7.93
N GLY A 139 -1.65 3.12 -6.96
CA GLY A 139 -3.03 3.58 -7.14
C GLY A 139 -4.08 2.47 -7.26
N ILE A 140 -3.77 1.25 -6.81
CA ILE A 140 -4.67 0.09 -6.84
C ILE A 140 -5.03 -0.33 -5.42
N ILE A 141 -6.31 -0.45 -5.15
CA ILE A 141 -6.86 -0.83 -3.85
C ILE A 141 -7.30 -2.29 -3.91
N LEU A 142 -6.68 -3.12 -3.09
CA LEU A 142 -7.03 -4.54 -2.91
C LEU A 142 -7.88 -4.75 -1.65
N MET A 143 -8.57 -5.89 -1.60
CA MET A 143 -9.25 -6.37 -0.38
C MET A 143 -8.25 -6.52 0.78
N ARG A 144 -8.77 -6.54 2.03
CA ARG A 144 -7.88 -6.56 3.22
C ARG A 144 -7.23 -7.91 3.44
N ASP A 145 -7.97 -9.01 3.34
CA ASP A 145 -7.50 -10.32 3.74
C ASP A 145 -7.07 -11.18 2.56
N ALA A 146 -6.07 -12.04 2.74
CA ALA A 146 -5.58 -12.94 1.70
C ALA A 146 -6.69 -13.82 1.10
N SER A 147 -7.62 -14.29 1.94
CA SER A 147 -8.76 -15.09 1.49
C SER A 147 -9.72 -14.31 0.58
N GLN A 148 -9.84 -13.00 0.79
CA GLN A 148 -10.64 -12.11 -0.06
C GLN A 148 -9.89 -11.77 -1.35
N GLN A 149 -8.59 -11.47 -1.25
CA GLN A 149 -7.73 -11.21 -2.42
C GLN A 149 -7.69 -12.41 -3.37
N ALA A 150 -7.72 -13.64 -2.84
CA ALA A 150 -7.74 -14.88 -3.61
C ALA A 150 -8.99 -15.07 -4.50
N LEU A 151 -10.05 -14.30 -4.25
CA LEU A 151 -11.31 -14.35 -5.00
C LEU A 151 -11.41 -13.27 -6.08
N THR A 152 -10.34 -12.48 -6.28
CA THR A 152 -10.32 -11.34 -7.21
C THR A 152 -9.50 -11.67 -8.46
N GLY A 153 -9.61 -10.83 -9.50
CA GLY A 153 -8.77 -10.92 -10.69
C GLY A 153 -8.88 -12.22 -11.51
N LYS A 154 -7.89 -12.47 -12.35
CA LYS A 154 -7.87 -13.64 -13.23
C LYS A 154 -7.07 -14.79 -12.61
N ARG A 155 -7.73 -15.90 -12.29
CA ARG A 155 -7.13 -17.08 -11.68
C ARG A 155 -6.16 -17.79 -12.61
N ILE A 156 -5.02 -18.25 -12.03
CA ILE A 156 -3.99 -19.09 -12.64
C ILE A 156 -3.82 -20.31 -11.72
N GLU A 157 -3.98 -21.51 -12.28
CA GLU A 157 -3.87 -22.74 -11.49
C GLU A 157 -2.44 -23.03 -11.03
N ALA A 158 -2.27 -23.68 -9.88
CA ALA A 158 -0.97 -23.92 -9.26
C ALA A 158 0.02 -24.65 -10.21
N LYS A 159 -0.46 -25.62 -10.99
CA LYS A 159 0.35 -26.36 -11.99
C LYS A 159 0.90 -25.47 -13.11
N ASP A 160 0.24 -24.33 -13.34
CA ASP A 160 0.56 -23.36 -14.38
C ASP A 160 1.41 -22.18 -13.87
N TRP A 161 2.05 -22.28 -12.72
CA TRP A 161 2.77 -21.18 -12.08
C TRP A 161 3.81 -20.49 -13.01
N ARG A 162 4.36 -21.22 -13.99
CA ARG A 162 5.27 -20.66 -14.98
C ARG A 162 4.62 -19.66 -15.94
N LYS A 163 3.27 -19.53 -15.91
CA LYS A 163 2.51 -18.50 -16.63
C LYS A 163 2.30 -17.25 -15.78
N CYS A 164 2.74 -17.24 -14.50
CA CYS A 164 2.70 -16.07 -13.67
C CYS A 164 3.64 -14.98 -14.19
N GLU A 165 3.22 -13.74 -14.05
CA GLU A 165 3.97 -12.54 -14.42
C GLU A 165 4.23 -11.70 -13.17
N ALA A 166 5.26 -10.85 -13.25
CA ALA A 166 5.60 -9.93 -12.15
C ALA A 166 4.37 -9.15 -11.68
N GLY A 167 4.15 -9.11 -10.36
CA GLY A 167 2.98 -8.52 -9.74
C GLY A 167 1.79 -9.45 -9.57
N ASP A 168 1.76 -10.66 -10.13
CA ASP A 168 0.69 -11.62 -9.80
C ASP A 168 0.69 -11.96 -8.30
N LEU A 169 -0.47 -12.21 -7.73
CA LEU A 169 -0.58 -12.64 -6.33
C LEU A 169 -0.62 -14.16 -6.23
N LEU A 170 0.28 -14.73 -5.44
CA LEU A 170 0.36 -16.16 -5.17
C LEU A 170 -0.34 -16.49 -3.84
N PHE A 171 -1.20 -17.50 -3.83
CA PHE A 171 -1.96 -17.90 -2.64
C PHE A 171 -1.58 -19.28 -2.15
N PHE A 172 -1.33 -19.36 -0.84
CA PHE A 172 -0.91 -20.57 -0.15
C PHE A 172 -1.90 -20.92 0.95
N GLY A 173 -1.93 -22.20 1.33
CA GLY A 173 -2.82 -22.63 2.39
C GLY A 173 -2.96 -24.14 2.50
N ASN A 174 -4.14 -24.59 2.86
CA ASN A 174 -4.43 -26.01 3.06
C ASN A 174 -4.86 -26.66 1.74
N ALA A 175 -4.04 -27.55 1.19
CA ALA A 175 -4.30 -28.22 -0.09
C ALA A 175 -5.56 -29.14 -0.05
N LYS A 176 -5.93 -29.69 1.12
CA LYS A 176 -7.09 -30.57 1.25
C LYS A 176 -8.41 -29.80 1.24
N THR A 177 -8.44 -28.63 1.86
CA THR A 177 -9.67 -27.82 2.02
C THR A 177 -9.75 -26.67 1.03
N GLY A 178 -8.65 -26.32 0.34
CA GLY A 178 -8.54 -25.10 -0.47
C GLY A 178 -8.51 -23.81 0.35
N LYS A 179 -8.46 -23.88 1.70
CA LYS A 179 -8.47 -22.68 2.55
C LYS A 179 -7.19 -21.89 2.38
N VAL A 180 -7.30 -20.67 1.84
CA VAL A 180 -6.21 -19.71 1.74
C VAL A 180 -5.87 -19.15 3.11
N THR A 181 -4.59 -19.14 3.45
CA THR A 181 -4.06 -18.59 4.72
C THR A 181 -2.91 -17.60 4.51
N HIS A 182 -2.36 -17.52 3.30
CA HIS A 182 -1.20 -16.69 3.00
C HIS A 182 -1.21 -16.19 1.56
N VAL A 183 -0.58 -15.04 1.34
CA VAL A 183 -0.41 -14.41 0.02
C VAL A 183 1.02 -13.88 -0.13
N ALA A 184 1.53 -13.93 -1.36
CA ALA A 184 2.79 -13.34 -1.77
C ALA A 184 2.63 -12.58 -3.09
N ILE A 185 3.58 -11.71 -3.42
CA ILE A 185 3.65 -11.01 -4.70
C ILE A 185 4.72 -11.70 -5.54
N TYR A 186 4.33 -12.22 -6.69
CA TYR A 186 5.24 -12.88 -7.62
C TYR A 186 6.20 -11.86 -8.26
N ASP A 187 7.48 -12.19 -8.26
CA ASP A 187 8.51 -11.36 -8.86
C ASP A 187 8.77 -11.79 -10.32
N ASN A 188 9.43 -12.91 -10.50
CA ASN A 188 9.68 -13.61 -11.76
C ASN A 188 10.43 -14.91 -11.47
N ASN A 189 10.52 -15.81 -12.46
CA ASN A 189 11.37 -17.01 -12.43
C ASN A 189 11.14 -17.89 -11.18
N GLY A 190 9.90 -17.99 -10.73
CA GLY A 190 9.53 -18.76 -9.55
C GLY A 190 9.65 -18.00 -8.22
N HIS A 191 10.31 -16.84 -8.19
CA HIS A 191 10.50 -16.06 -6.95
C HIS A 191 9.29 -15.21 -6.60
N TYR A 192 9.16 -14.93 -5.30
CA TYR A 192 8.13 -14.05 -4.76
C TYR A 192 8.59 -13.36 -3.47
N VAL A 193 8.01 -12.20 -3.19
CA VAL A 193 8.18 -11.48 -1.92
C VAL A 193 6.93 -11.62 -1.07
N HIS A 194 7.11 -11.89 0.23
CA HIS A 194 6.02 -12.07 1.16
C HIS A 194 6.39 -11.65 2.59
N SER A 195 5.39 -11.43 3.45
CA SER A 195 5.60 -11.23 4.88
C SER A 195 5.26 -12.52 5.65
N SER A 196 6.31 -13.16 6.20
CA SER A 196 6.20 -14.38 7.00
C SER A 196 7.35 -14.41 8.02
N GLY A 197 7.04 -14.09 9.29
CA GLY A 197 8.01 -13.74 10.32
C GLY A 197 8.63 -12.35 10.08
N ARG A 198 9.02 -12.07 8.87
CA ARG A 198 9.43 -10.76 8.32
C ARG A 198 9.15 -10.73 6.82
N VAL A 199 9.26 -9.56 6.20
CA VAL A 199 9.27 -9.47 4.72
C VAL A 199 10.56 -10.09 4.20
N LYS A 200 10.44 -11.02 3.26
CA LYS A 200 11.55 -11.79 2.66
C LYS A 200 11.15 -12.38 1.32
N ARG A 201 12.11 -12.97 0.62
CA ARG A 201 11.94 -13.67 -0.65
C ARG A 201 11.96 -15.17 -0.45
N ASN A 202 11.21 -15.88 -1.27
CA ASN A 202 11.23 -17.33 -1.40
C ASN A 202 10.83 -17.71 -2.84
N SER A 203 10.78 -19.02 -3.12
CA SER A 203 10.43 -19.55 -4.44
C SER A 203 9.29 -20.58 -4.38
N VAL A 204 8.52 -20.68 -5.47
CA VAL A 204 7.57 -21.76 -5.76
C VAL A 204 8.20 -22.84 -6.63
N ASP A 205 9.42 -22.62 -7.16
CA ASP A 205 10.16 -23.61 -7.93
C ASP A 205 10.80 -24.63 -6.98
N PRO A 206 10.45 -25.93 -7.09
CA PRO A 206 11.04 -26.97 -6.23
C PRO A 206 12.54 -27.14 -6.36
N ASP A 207 13.12 -26.71 -7.48
CA ASP A 207 14.56 -26.83 -7.76
C ASP A 207 15.35 -25.63 -7.19
N ASP A 208 14.66 -24.61 -6.64
CA ASP A 208 15.28 -23.42 -6.07
C ASP A 208 15.62 -23.62 -4.60
N PRO A 209 16.84 -23.23 -4.13
CA PRO A 209 17.24 -23.34 -2.71
C PRO A 209 16.33 -22.59 -1.73
N SER A 210 15.61 -21.56 -2.18
CA SER A 210 14.68 -20.80 -1.36
C SER A 210 13.24 -21.31 -1.42
N TYR A 211 13.01 -22.49 -2.02
CA TYR A 211 11.70 -23.12 -2.11
C TYR A 211 11.05 -23.33 -0.74
N LEU A 212 9.78 -23.02 -0.63
CA LEU A 212 8.97 -23.32 0.56
C LEU A 212 7.96 -24.41 0.25
N THR A 213 7.91 -25.42 1.14
CA THR A 213 6.99 -26.57 1.05
C THR A 213 5.53 -26.23 1.41
N THR A 214 5.23 -24.96 1.75
CA THR A 214 3.84 -24.53 1.99
C THR A 214 3.01 -24.73 0.73
N PRO A 215 1.87 -25.44 0.79
CA PRO A 215 1.09 -25.73 -0.40
C PRO A 215 0.67 -24.46 -1.15
N PHE A 216 1.16 -24.31 -2.37
CA PHE A 216 0.73 -23.31 -3.33
C PHE A 216 -0.60 -23.75 -3.94
N LEU A 217 -1.64 -22.94 -3.80
CA LEU A 217 -3.01 -23.27 -4.21
C LEU A 217 -3.34 -22.76 -5.62
N HIS A 218 -3.05 -21.50 -5.88
CA HIS A 218 -3.26 -20.82 -7.17
C HIS A 218 -2.65 -19.42 -7.11
N ALA A 219 -2.55 -18.79 -8.28
CA ALA A 219 -2.25 -17.38 -8.39
C ALA A 219 -3.44 -16.60 -8.95
N VAL A 220 -3.35 -15.27 -8.84
CA VAL A 220 -4.33 -14.34 -9.41
C VAL A 220 -3.59 -13.21 -10.10
N ARG A 221 -3.93 -12.96 -11.37
CA ARG A 221 -3.47 -11.81 -12.12
C ARG A 221 -4.36 -10.61 -11.87
N ILE A 222 -3.74 -9.53 -11.42
CA ILE A 222 -4.40 -8.25 -11.17
C ILE A 222 -4.38 -7.38 -12.43
N SER A 223 -3.28 -7.38 -13.17
CA SER A 223 -3.15 -6.65 -14.44
C SER A 223 -4.27 -7.00 -15.41
N GLY A 224 -4.97 -5.98 -15.92
CA GLY A 224 -6.13 -6.14 -16.78
C GLY A 224 -7.40 -6.59 -16.07
N SER A 225 -7.39 -6.66 -14.73
CA SER A 225 -8.54 -6.99 -13.89
C SER A 225 -8.95 -5.83 -12.97
N GLU A 226 -8.38 -4.65 -13.16
CA GLU A 226 -8.74 -3.45 -12.40
C GLU A 226 -10.21 -3.09 -12.69
N GLU A 227 -10.90 -2.58 -11.68
CA GLU A 227 -12.35 -2.30 -11.71
C GLU A 227 -13.23 -3.56 -11.73
N THR A 228 -12.68 -4.73 -11.44
CA THR A 228 -13.48 -5.92 -11.13
C THR A 228 -13.75 -6.01 -9.63
N PRO A 229 -14.74 -6.81 -9.17
CA PRO A 229 -15.05 -6.92 -7.74
C PRO A 229 -13.82 -7.23 -6.89
N GLY A 230 -13.54 -6.33 -5.92
CA GLY A 230 -12.41 -6.45 -4.99
C GLY A 230 -11.09 -5.83 -5.46
N ILE A 231 -11.04 -5.26 -6.67
CA ILE A 231 -9.90 -4.52 -7.21
C ILE A 231 -10.42 -3.17 -7.72
N THR A 232 -10.02 -2.07 -7.09
CA THR A 232 -10.51 -0.74 -7.44
C THR A 232 -9.34 0.19 -7.70
N ARG A 233 -9.38 0.95 -8.79
CA ARG A 233 -8.45 2.07 -8.98
C ARG A 233 -8.75 3.17 -7.99
N ALA A 234 -7.74 3.76 -7.39
CA ALA A 234 -7.89 4.84 -6.42
C ALA A 234 -8.72 6.01 -6.97
N ARG A 235 -8.57 6.34 -8.27
CA ARG A 235 -9.35 7.37 -8.96
C ARG A 235 -10.86 7.16 -8.85
N ASN A 236 -11.30 5.93 -8.86
CA ASN A 236 -12.72 5.56 -8.86
C ASN A 236 -13.24 5.18 -7.47
N HIS A 237 -12.42 5.41 -6.43
CA HIS A 237 -12.83 5.07 -5.06
C HIS A 237 -13.46 6.28 -4.35
N PRO A 238 -14.72 6.18 -3.85
CA PRO A 238 -15.47 7.31 -3.30
C PRO A 238 -14.89 7.90 -2.01
N TRP A 239 -13.97 7.21 -1.35
CA TRP A 239 -13.26 7.74 -0.18
C TRP A 239 -12.24 8.80 -0.57
N TYR A 240 -11.66 8.71 -1.74
CA TYR A 240 -10.58 9.61 -2.16
C TYR A 240 -11.03 10.73 -3.09
N PHE A 241 -12.11 10.51 -3.84
CA PHE A 241 -12.60 11.46 -4.84
C PHE A 241 -14.10 11.68 -4.74
N ASN A 242 -14.54 12.89 -5.11
CA ASN A 242 -15.95 13.19 -5.31
C ASN A 242 -16.37 12.64 -6.68
N LEU A 243 -16.80 11.40 -6.70
CA LEU A 243 -17.29 10.78 -7.93
C LEU A 243 -18.62 11.42 -8.34
N LYS A 244 -18.81 11.61 -9.64
CA LYS A 244 -20.14 11.97 -10.16
C LYS A 244 -21.06 10.78 -9.97
N PRO A 245 -22.35 11.00 -9.58
CA PRO A 245 -23.34 9.95 -9.49
C PRO A 245 -23.62 9.30 -10.84
#